data_e375e867baeb1e21d59fbc5a793d0c0e
#
_entry.id   e375e867baeb1e21d59fbc5a793d0c0e
#
_cell.length_a   1.000
_cell.length_b   1.000
_cell.length_c   1.000
_cell.angle_alpha   90.00
_cell.angle_beta   90.00
_cell.angle_gamma   90.00
#
_symmetry.space_group_name_H-M   'P 1'
#
loop_
_entity.id
_entity.type
_entity.pdbx_description
1 polymer ?
#
loop_
_entity_poly.entity_id
_entity_poly.type
_entity_poly.pdbx_seq_one_letter_code
_entity_poly.pdbx_strand_id
1 'polypeptide(L)'
;VLAFSLFFVGAVPIIIDPGMGLKSVLRCIRSTKPSHMVGIPVAHWVSRFFRKPFQSVRNRILVRPQTFFSSALGGHTGKELIPVDSSPDELAAIVFTSGSTGPPKGVCYMNKTFNGQINALKENFGMQEGEVDMATLPIFALFNPALGITTVIPEMNPSRPAKASAQSLVETLRAYDITTAFASPVIGRKIAQWCMDN
;
A
#
# COMPACT_ATOMS: atom_id res chain seq x y z
N VAL A 1 -3.15 4.20 -6.82
CA VAL A 1 -3.12 5.57 -7.36
C VAL A 1 -2.33 6.49 -6.43
N LEU A 2 -2.78 6.78 -5.18
CA LEU A 2 -2.13 7.77 -4.31
C LEU A 2 -0.63 7.52 -4.07
N ALA A 3 -0.21 6.27 -3.80
CA ALA A 3 1.20 5.95 -3.57
C ALA A 3 2.06 6.30 -4.80
N PHE A 4 1.62 5.92 -5.99
CA PHE A 4 2.32 6.25 -7.24
C PHE A 4 2.35 7.75 -7.51
N SER A 5 1.25 8.46 -7.23
CA SER A 5 1.24 9.93 -7.35
C SER A 5 2.27 10.58 -6.42
N LEU A 6 2.46 10.05 -5.21
CA LEU A 6 3.46 10.54 -4.26
C LEU A 6 4.89 10.27 -4.76
N PHE A 7 5.16 9.06 -5.26
CA PHE A 7 6.46 8.74 -5.87
C PHE A 7 6.74 9.62 -7.09
N PHE A 8 5.74 9.83 -7.92
CA PHE A 8 5.86 10.64 -9.13
C PHE A 8 6.31 12.09 -8.85
N VAL A 9 5.85 12.68 -7.74
CA VAL A 9 6.25 14.03 -7.31
C VAL A 9 7.45 14.05 -6.37
N GLY A 10 8.14 12.93 -6.16
CA GLY A 10 9.29 12.83 -5.26
C GLY A 10 8.95 12.95 -3.77
N ALA A 11 7.68 12.77 -3.40
CA ALA A 11 7.30 12.78 -2.00
C ALA A 11 7.58 11.42 -1.35
N VAL A 12 8.08 11.43 -0.12
CA VAL A 12 8.36 10.22 0.68
C VAL A 12 7.13 9.82 1.48
N PRO A 13 6.35 8.81 1.07
CA PRO A 13 5.21 8.34 1.85
C PRO A 13 5.67 7.64 3.13
N ILE A 14 4.95 7.94 4.23
CA ILE A 14 5.10 7.26 5.51
C ILE A 14 3.90 6.34 5.66
N ILE A 15 4.14 5.03 5.54
CA ILE A 15 3.10 4.00 5.54
C ILE A 15 3.02 3.41 6.94
N ILE A 16 1.87 3.58 7.58
CA ILE A 16 1.61 3.09 8.95
C ILE A 16 0.33 2.26 8.92
N ASP A 17 0.41 0.99 9.31
CA ASP A 17 -0.77 0.15 9.44
C ASP A 17 -1.60 0.60 10.67
N PRO A 18 -2.86 1.02 10.48
CA PRO A 18 -3.74 1.38 11.59
C PRO A 18 -4.05 0.18 12.52
N GLY A 19 -3.86 -1.06 12.05
CA GLY A 19 -3.98 -2.28 12.86
C GLY A 19 -3.00 -2.36 14.04
N MET A 20 -1.92 -1.57 14.04
CA MET A 20 -0.98 -1.46 15.17
C MET A 20 -1.58 -0.82 16.43
N GLY A 21 -2.79 -0.26 16.34
CA GLY A 21 -3.45 0.49 17.39
C GLY A 21 -3.02 1.95 17.50
N LEU A 22 -3.95 2.77 17.97
CA LEU A 22 -3.83 4.24 17.97
C LEU A 22 -2.54 4.75 18.63
N LYS A 23 -2.16 4.20 19.78
CA LYS A 23 -0.94 4.61 20.53
C LYS A 23 0.33 4.44 19.68
N SER A 24 0.43 3.34 18.96
CA SER A 24 1.55 3.04 18.07
C SER A 24 1.58 3.97 16.87
N VAL A 25 0.42 4.18 16.22
CA VAL A 25 0.27 5.11 15.09
C VAL A 25 0.72 6.52 15.48
N LEU A 26 0.25 7.05 16.62
CA LEU A 26 0.64 8.38 17.10
C LEU A 26 2.14 8.49 17.40
N ARG A 27 2.76 7.40 17.89
CA ARG A 27 4.21 7.33 18.10
C ARG A 27 4.98 7.39 16.77
N CYS A 28 4.55 6.63 15.76
CA CYS A 28 5.15 6.65 14.43
C CYS A 28 5.10 8.03 13.81
N ILE A 29 3.95 8.71 13.86
CA ILE A 29 3.77 10.06 13.34
C ILE A 29 4.69 11.05 14.06
N ARG A 30 4.78 10.95 15.39
CA ARG A 30 5.65 11.83 16.19
C ARG A 30 7.13 11.65 15.87
N SER A 31 7.57 10.42 15.61
CA SER A 31 8.98 10.12 15.29
C SER A 31 9.40 10.59 13.91
N THR A 32 8.52 10.50 12.94
CA THR A 32 8.82 10.87 11.54
C THR A 32 8.58 12.34 11.22
N LYS A 33 7.79 13.06 12.05
CA LYS A 33 7.49 14.48 11.89
C LYS A 33 7.04 14.84 10.46
N PRO A 34 5.99 14.22 9.90
CA PRO A 34 5.55 14.47 8.54
C PRO A 34 5.13 15.93 8.34
N SER A 35 5.43 16.50 7.18
CA SER A 35 5.02 17.86 6.81
C SER A 35 3.62 17.89 6.19
N HIS A 36 3.20 16.78 5.60
CA HIS A 36 1.91 16.63 4.92
C HIS A 36 1.14 15.44 5.49
N MET A 37 -0.16 15.54 5.49
CA MET A 37 -1.06 14.46 5.88
C MET A 37 -2.13 14.28 4.81
N VAL A 38 -2.21 13.08 4.27
CA VAL A 38 -3.29 12.65 3.38
C VAL A 38 -4.11 11.61 4.13
N GLY A 39 -5.40 11.79 4.25
CA GLY A 39 -6.19 10.87 5.05
C GLY A 39 -7.69 10.98 4.86
N ILE A 40 -8.38 9.94 5.31
CA ILE A 40 -9.84 9.87 5.39
C ILE A 40 -10.36 10.74 6.56
N PRO A 41 -11.66 11.07 6.62
CA PRO A 41 -12.23 11.95 7.67
C PRO A 41 -11.85 11.55 9.09
N VAL A 42 -11.86 10.26 9.41
CA VAL A 42 -11.49 9.75 10.75
C VAL A 42 -10.04 10.10 11.11
N ALA A 43 -9.10 9.98 10.16
CA ALA A 43 -7.70 10.34 10.40
C ALA A 43 -7.54 11.82 10.70
N HIS A 44 -8.30 12.70 10.01
CA HIS A 44 -8.32 14.14 10.29
C HIS A 44 -8.91 14.44 11.68
N TRP A 45 -9.95 13.72 12.07
CA TRP A 45 -10.53 13.84 13.41
C TRP A 45 -9.51 13.48 14.51
N VAL A 46 -8.83 12.34 14.34
CA VAL A 46 -7.74 11.92 15.24
C VAL A 46 -6.64 12.97 15.31
N SER A 47 -6.23 13.56 14.17
CA SER A 47 -5.18 14.58 14.13
C SER A 47 -5.58 15.88 14.84
N ARG A 48 -6.88 16.20 14.88
CA ARG A 48 -7.41 17.37 15.57
C ARG A 48 -7.49 17.16 17.09
N PHE A 49 -7.79 15.93 17.50
CA PHE A 49 -7.87 15.56 18.93
C PHE A 49 -6.47 15.40 19.54
N PHE A 50 -5.56 14.72 18.86
CA PHE A 50 -4.19 14.46 19.31
C PHE A 50 -3.19 15.41 18.65
N ARG A 51 -3.22 16.69 19.02
CA ARG A 51 -2.41 17.75 18.35
C ARG A 51 -0.90 17.51 18.40
N LYS A 52 -0.36 17.04 19.55
CA LYS A 52 1.11 16.90 19.76
C LYS A 52 1.83 16.05 18.70
N PRO A 53 1.38 14.84 18.33
CA PRO A 53 2.03 14.04 17.27
C PRO A 53 2.00 14.70 15.89
N PHE A 54 1.02 15.56 15.61
CA PHE A 54 0.80 16.19 14.31
C PHE A 54 1.29 17.65 14.21
N GLN A 55 2.15 18.08 15.13
CA GLN A 55 2.66 19.47 15.16
C GLN A 55 3.46 19.86 13.92
N SER A 56 4.12 18.89 13.27
CA SER A 56 4.89 19.09 12.05
C SER A 56 4.03 19.21 10.79
N VAL A 57 2.76 18.78 10.86
CA VAL A 57 1.87 18.74 9.69
C VAL A 57 1.41 20.15 9.34
N ARG A 58 1.89 20.66 8.21
CA ARG A 58 1.54 21.96 7.63
C ARG A 58 0.32 21.87 6.73
N ASN A 59 0.27 20.83 5.87
CA ASN A 59 -0.79 20.63 4.89
C ASN A 59 -1.59 19.37 5.19
N ARG A 60 -2.92 19.46 5.03
CA ARG A 60 -3.85 18.37 5.25
C ARG A 60 -4.74 18.18 4.04
N ILE A 61 -4.66 17.02 3.42
CA ILE A 61 -5.44 16.65 2.24
C ILE A 61 -6.47 15.60 2.66
N LEU A 62 -7.75 15.95 2.52
CA LEU A 62 -8.85 15.05 2.82
C LEU A 62 -9.17 14.20 1.61
N VAL A 63 -9.13 12.87 1.77
CA VAL A 63 -9.54 11.90 0.77
C VAL A 63 -10.85 11.25 1.20
N ARG A 64 -11.86 11.32 0.32
CA ARG A 64 -13.12 10.60 0.47
C ARG A 64 -13.14 9.47 -0.56
N PRO A 65 -13.35 8.20 -0.15
CA PRO A 65 -13.30 7.08 -1.09
C PRO A 65 -14.23 7.23 -2.30
N GLN A 66 -15.41 7.81 -2.08
CA GLN A 66 -16.45 7.98 -3.11
C GLN A 66 -16.15 9.09 -4.14
N THR A 67 -15.33 10.07 -3.79
CA THR A 67 -15.04 11.23 -4.66
C THR A 67 -13.60 11.24 -5.19
N PHE A 68 -12.74 10.37 -4.66
CA PHE A 68 -11.33 10.36 -5.01
C PHE A 68 -11.10 10.08 -6.50
N PHE A 69 -11.81 9.09 -7.05
CA PHE A 69 -11.68 8.74 -8.46
C PHE A 69 -12.24 9.83 -9.39
N SER A 70 -13.39 10.41 -9.06
CA SER A 70 -13.98 11.48 -9.88
C SER A 70 -13.14 12.76 -9.84
N SER A 71 -12.58 13.12 -8.70
CA SER A 71 -11.70 14.29 -8.58
C SER A 71 -10.33 14.07 -9.24
N ALA A 72 -9.79 12.86 -9.16
CA ALA A 72 -8.52 12.51 -9.80
C ALA A 72 -8.64 12.45 -11.33
N LEU A 73 -9.80 12.06 -11.87
CA LEU A 73 -10.06 11.98 -13.30
C LEU A 73 -10.57 13.29 -13.90
N GLY A 74 -11.23 14.15 -13.10
CA GLY A 74 -11.84 15.40 -13.56
C GLY A 74 -10.91 16.61 -13.61
N GLY A 75 -9.72 16.53 -13.06
CA GLY A 75 -8.79 17.65 -12.89
C GLY A 75 -7.66 17.74 -13.92
N HIS A 76 -7.86 17.32 -15.15
CA HIS A 76 -6.85 17.49 -16.19
C HIS A 76 -6.65 18.99 -16.48
N THR A 77 -5.63 19.56 -15.87
CA THR A 77 -5.22 20.98 -16.11
C THR A 77 -4.47 21.17 -17.43
N GLY A 78 -4.39 20.15 -18.27
CA GLY A 78 -3.63 20.18 -19.54
C GLY A 78 -2.11 20.35 -19.36
N LYS A 79 -1.61 20.38 -18.14
CA LYS A 79 -0.17 20.43 -17.89
C LYS A 79 0.41 19.01 -17.92
N GLU A 80 1.43 18.83 -18.70
CA GLU A 80 2.23 17.62 -18.69
C GLU A 80 2.87 17.45 -17.29
N LEU A 81 2.60 16.32 -16.65
CA LEU A 81 3.22 16.00 -15.37
C LEU A 81 4.54 15.29 -15.66
N ILE A 82 5.64 15.95 -15.30
CA ILE A 82 6.99 15.39 -15.45
C ILE A 82 7.36 14.70 -14.14
N PRO A 83 7.74 13.39 -14.15
CA PRO A 83 8.21 12.70 -12.95
C PRO A 83 9.50 13.37 -12.45
N VAL A 84 9.63 13.42 -11.13
CA VAL A 84 10.87 13.89 -10.51
C VAL A 84 11.95 12.83 -10.73
N ASP A 85 13.08 13.25 -11.27
CA ASP A 85 14.26 12.39 -11.34
C ASP A 85 14.80 12.15 -9.91
N SER A 86 15.06 10.90 -9.57
CA SER A 86 15.42 10.51 -8.22
C SER A 86 16.64 9.58 -8.21
N SER A 87 17.60 9.89 -7.33
CA SER A 87 18.80 9.07 -7.16
C SER A 87 18.47 7.71 -6.52
N PRO A 88 19.22 6.64 -6.85
CA PRO A 88 19.12 5.34 -6.19
C PRO A 88 19.28 5.40 -4.67
N ASP A 89 20.07 6.35 -4.17
CA ASP A 89 20.38 6.53 -2.74
C ASP A 89 19.40 7.48 -2.02
N GLU A 90 18.41 8.01 -2.70
CA GLU A 90 17.36 8.81 -2.07
C GLU A 90 16.32 7.95 -1.38
N LEU A 91 15.78 8.49 -0.28
CA LEU A 91 14.72 7.86 0.50
C LEU A 91 13.40 7.89 -0.30
N ALA A 92 12.86 6.73 -0.62
CA ALA A 92 11.63 6.59 -1.39
C ALA A 92 10.39 6.41 -0.50
N ALA A 93 10.51 5.67 0.62
CA ALA A 93 9.40 5.46 1.54
C ALA A 93 9.88 5.11 2.95
N ILE A 94 9.01 5.31 3.95
CA ILE A 94 9.17 4.77 5.30
C ILE A 94 7.97 3.87 5.60
N VAL A 95 8.24 2.58 5.86
CA VAL A 95 7.19 1.60 6.16
C VAL A 95 7.32 1.16 7.61
N PHE A 96 6.30 1.38 8.42
CA PHE A 96 6.31 0.91 9.80
C PHE A 96 5.82 -0.52 9.90
N THR A 97 6.59 -1.34 10.61
CA THR A 97 6.22 -2.70 10.97
C THR A 97 5.87 -2.77 12.46
N SER A 98 4.89 -3.63 12.79
CA SER A 98 4.60 -3.98 14.20
C SER A 98 5.73 -4.85 14.72
N GLY A 99 6.72 -4.26 15.35
CA GLY A 99 7.81 -5.05 15.97
C GLY A 99 7.24 -6.14 16.89
N SER A 100 7.66 -7.38 16.68
CA SER A 100 7.18 -8.55 17.45
C SER A 100 7.44 -8.44 18.98
N THR A 101 8.39 -7.59 19.38
CA THR A 101 8.86 -7.50 20.77
C THR A 101 9.03 -6.06 21.28
N GLY A 102 8.47 -5.05 20.59
CA GLY A 102 8.71 -3.67 21.01
C GLY A 102 7.92 -2.60 20.23
N PRO A 103 8.33 -1.35 20.36
CA PRO A 103 7.67 -0.26 19.64
C PRO A 103 7.82 -0.44 18.13
N PRO A 104 6.87 0.09 17.32
CA PRO A 104 6.95 0.04 15.86
C PRO A 104 8.29 0.56 15.34
N LYS A 105 8.85 -0.13 14.35
CA LYS A 105 10.10 0.26 13.69
C LYS A 105 9.79 0.77 12.28
N GLY A 106 10.31 1.95 11.93
CA GLY A 106 10.25 2.50 10.58
C GLY A 106 11.40 1.93 9.74
N VAL A 107 11.06 1.20 8.71
CA VAL A 107 12.02 0.71 7.70
C VAL A 107 12.12 1.75 6.60
N CYS A 108 13.33 2.26 6.36
CA CYS A 108 13.61 3.20 5.30
C CYS A 108 13.86 2.45 3.99
N TYR A 109 13.03 2.72 3.00
CA TYR A 109 13.20 2.20 1.65
C TYR A 109 13.86 3.27 0.77
N MET A 110 15.06 2.98 0.30
CA MET A 110 15.72 3.79 -0.73
C MET A 110 15.22 3.36 -2.12
N ASN A 111 15.35 4.21 -3.14
CA ASN A 111 14.98 3.84 -4.51
C ASN A 111 15.67 2.55 -4.96
N LYS A 112 16.98 2.38 -4.67
CA LYS A 112 17.72 1.14 -4.95
C LYS A 112 17.15 -0.09 -4.25
N THR A 113 16.50 0.07 -3.09
CA THR A 113 15.86 -1.04 -2.37
C THR A 113 14.64 -1.55 -3.14
N PHE A 114 13.81 -0.65 -3.68
CA PHE A 114 12.69 -1.02 -4.55
C PHE A 114 13.19 -1.73 -5.81
N ASN A 115 14.21 -1.20 -6.48
CA ASN A 115 14.79 -1.81 -7.68
C ASN A 115 15.35 -3.21 -7.39
N GLY A 116 16.05 -3.37 -6.26
CA GLY A 116 16.54 -4.68 -5.83
C GLY A 116 15.41 -5.68 -5.56
N GLN A 117 14.29 -5.25 -4.98
CA GLN A 117 13.11 -6.10 -4.76
C GLN A 117 12.43 -6.48 -6.07
N ILE A 118 12.29 -5.54 -7.02
CA ILE A 118 11.74 -5.81 -8.36
C ILE A 118 12.57 -6.88 -9.06
N ASN A 119 13.89 -6.73 -9.07
CA ASN A 119 14.79 -7.72 -9.67
C ASN A 119 14.69 -9.09 -8.98
N ALA A 120 14.65 -9.10 -7.65
CA ALA A 120 14.50 -10.35 -6.89
C ALA A 120 13.16 -11.05 -7.17
N LEU A 121 12.07 -10.31 -7.33
CA LEU A 121 10.76 -10.86 -7.71
C LEU A 121 10.83 -11.49 -9.11
N LYS A 122 11.45 -10.80 -10.06
CA LYS A 122 11.63 -11.30 -11.44
C LYS A 122 12.51 -12.56 -11.49
N GLU A 123 13.64 -12.53 -10.81
CA GLU A 123 14.65 -13.60 -10.88
C GLU A 123 14.29 -14.83 -10.05
N ASN A 124 13.76 -14.65 -8.82
CA ASN A 124 13.53 -15.77 -7.91
C ASN A 124 12.12 -16.35 -8.00
N PHE A 125 11.13 -15.57 -8.44
CA PHE A 125 9.75 -16.03 -8.56
C PHE A 125 9.30 -16.17 -10.02
N GLY A 126 10.16 -15.81 -10.98
CA GLY A 126 9.87 -15.94 -12.40
C GLY A 126 8.72 -15.06 -12.89
N MET A 127 8.41 -13.98 -12.16
CA MET A 127 7.32 -13.07 -12.50
C MET A 127 7.59 -12.40 -13.85
N GLN A 128 6.59 -12.42 -14.74
CA GLN A 128 6.73 -11.96 -16.13
C GLN A 128 5.73 -10.86 -16.46
N GLU A 129 6.08 -10.05 -17.44
CA GLU A 129 5.18 -9.05 -18.01
C GLU A 129 3.93 -9.71 -18.58
N GLY A 130 2.79 -9.11 -18.40
CA GLY A 130 1.49 -9.60 -18.86
C GLY A 130 0.77 -10.53 -17.87
N GLU A 131 1.41 -10.95 -16.78
CA GLU A 131 0.74 -11.70 -15.73
C GLU A 131 -0.32 -10.86 -15.01
N VAL A 132 -1.25 -11.55 -14.34
CA VAL A 132 -2.27 -10.96 -13.49
C VAL A 132 -2.08 -11.48 -12.07
N ASP A 133 -1.73 -10.57 -11.15
CA ASP A 133 -1.46 -10.89 -9.75
C ASP A 133 -2.60 -10.46 -8.82
N MET A 134 -3.03 -11.37 -7.94
CA MET A 134 -3.96 -11.05 -6.86
C MET A 134 -3.20 -10.66 -5.59
N ALA A 135 -3.12 -9.35 -5.33
CA ALA A 135 -2.44 -8.83 -4.16
C ALA A 135 -3.39 -8.75 -2.94
N THR A 136 -3.34 -9.76 -2.05
CA THR A 136 -4.15 -9.76 -0.81
C THR A 136 -3.60 -8.81 0.26
N LEU A 137 -2.36 -8.38 0.11
CA LEU A 137 -1.72 -7.30 0.88
C LEU A 137 -1.36 -6.16 -0.09
N PRO A 138 -2.07 -5.03 -0.06
CA PRO A 138 -1.94 -3.97 -1.08
C PRO A 138 -0.54 -3.38 -1.24
N ILE A 139 0.34 -3.51 -0.22
CA ILE A 139 1.72 -3.01 -0.31
C ILE A 139 2.54 -3.75 -1.39
N PHE A 140 2.25 -5.03 -1.63
CA PHE A 140 2.94 -5.81 -2.66
C PHE A 140 2.53 -5.40 -4.07
N ALA A 141 1.33 -4.83 -4.23
CA ALA A 141 0.89 -4.23 -5.49
C ALA A 141 1.76 -3.05 -5.97
N LEU A 142 2.64 -2.52 -5.12
CA LEU A 142 3.55 -1.44 -5.50
C LEU A 142 4.66 -1.88 -6.46
N PHE A 143 4.97 -3.17 -6.53
CA PHE A 143 6.02 -3.70 -7.40
C PHE A 143 5.51 -4.09 -8.78
N ASN A 144 4.26 -4.53 -8.87
CA ASN A 144 3.67 -5.09 -10.09
C ASN A 144 3.72 -4.16 -11.32
N PRO A 145 3.43 -2.84 -11.22
CA PRO A 145 3.52 -1.97 -12.39
C PRO A 145 4.93 -1.88 -13.00
N ALA A 146 5.97 -1.97 -12.16
CA ALA A 146 7.36 -1.96 -12.64
C ALA A 146 7.77 -3.28 -13.32
N LEU A 147 6.99 -4.34 -13.10
CA LEU A 147 7.15 -5.65 -13.74
C LEU A 147 6.23 -5.81 -14.97
N GLY A 148 5.38 -4.82 -15.29
CA GLY A 148 4.38 -4.94 -16.34
C GLY A 148 3.22 -5.88 -15.99
N ILE A 149 2.95 -6.09 -14.68
CA ILE A 149 1.96 -7.03 -14.15
C ILE A 149 0.68 -6.28 -13.78
N THR A 150 -0.45 -6.81 -14.21
CA THR A 150 -1.76 -6.30 -13.79
C THR A 150 -2.04 -6.74 -12.36
N THR A 151 -2.47 -5.79 -11.51
CA THR A 151 -2.81 -6.10 -10.12
C THR A 151 -4.31 -6.09 -9.89
N VAL A 152 -4.82 -7.17 -9.35
CA VAL A 152 -6.20 -7.29 -8.85
C VAL A 152 -6.17 -7.27 -7.32
N ILE A 153 -6.88 -6.32 -6.72
CA ILE A 153 -7.05 -6.24 -5.27
C ILE A 153 -8.40 -6.83 -4.91
N PRO A 154 -8.46 -7.99 -4.23
CA PRO A 154 -9.71 -8.65 -3.91
C PRO A 154 -10.49 -7.88 -2.84
N GLU A 155 -11.82 -8.05 -2.86
CA GLU A 155 -12.69 -7.45 -1.85
C GLU A 155 -12.53 -8.16 -0.50
N MET A 156 -11.60 -7.65 0.30
CA MET A 156 -11.34 -8.18 1.65
C MET A 156 -10.71 -7.11 2.55
N ASN A 157 -10.78 -7.33 3.85
CA ASN A 157 -10.02 -6.50 4.79
C ASN A 157 -8.61 -7.08 4.95
N PRO A 158 -7.55 -6.42 4.44
CA PRO A 158 -6.18 -6.95 4.49
C PRO A 158 -5.63 -7.05 5.92
N SER A 159 -6.15 -6.26 6.88
CA SER A 159 -5.77 -6.34 8.29
C SER A 159 -6.45 -7.52 9.03
N ARG A 160 -7.38 -8.23 8.38
CA ARG A 160 -8.12 -9.37 8.95
C ARG A 160 -8.25 -10.52 7.95
N PRO A 161 -7.14 -11.08 7.45
CA PRO A 161 -7.16 -12.09 6.38
C PRO A 161 -7.95 -13.35 6.75
N ALA A 162 -7.98 -13.72 8.03
CA ALA A 162 -8.77 -14.85 8.52
C ALA A 162 -10.29 -14.67 8.32
N LYS A 163 -10.79 -13.44 8.11
CA LYS A 163 -12.21 -13.15 7.84
C LYS A 163 -12.56 -13.08 6.36
N ALA A 164 -11.60 -13.23 5.47
CA ALA A 164 -11.85 -13.23 4.03
C ALA A 164 -12.75 -14.40 3.62
N SER A 165 -13.66 -14.18 2.69
CA SER A 165 -14.49 -15.21 2.10
C SER A 165 -13.67 -16.02 1.08
N ALA A 166 -13.55 -17.33 1.28
CA ALA A 166 -12.85 -18.19 0.34
C ALA A 166 -13.56 -18.21 -1.03
N GLN A 167 -14.89 -18.28 -1.02
CA GLN A 167 -15.70 -18.22 -2.25
C GLN A 167 -15.41 -16.95 -3.06
N SER A 168 -15.48 -15.76 -2.43
CA SER A 168 -15.22 -14.49 -3.10
C SER A 168 -13.79 -14.41 -3.66
N LEU A 169 -12.80 -14.96 -2.96
CA LEU A 169 -11.42 -15.03 -3.46
C LEU A 169 -11.31 -15.94 -4.69
N VAL A 170 -11.95 -17.12 -4.67
CA VAL A 170 -11.96 -18.05 -5.82
C VAL A 170 -12.70 -17.46 -7.01
N GLU A 171 -13.84 -16.81 -6.77
CA GLU A 171 -14.55 -16.08 -7.82
C GLU A 171 -13.69 -14.98 -8.44
N THR A 172 -12.92 -14.24 -7.62
CA THR A 172 -11.95 -13.25 -8.11
C THR A 172 -10.84 -13.90 -8.95
N LEU A 173 -10.26 -15.02 -8.48
CA LEU A 173 -9.24 -15.77 -9.21
C LEU A 173 -9.71 -16.16 -10.62
N ARG A 174 -10.95 -16.64 -10.72
CA ARG A 174 -11.56 -17.08 -12.00
C ARG A 174 -11.97 -15.91 -12.88
N ALA A 175 -12.58 -14.86 -12.29
CA ALA A 175 -13.13 -13.73 -13.06
C ALA A 175 -12.04 -12.89 -13.75
N TYR A 176 -10.83 -12.86 -13.21
CA TYR A 176 -9.72 -12.06 -13.73
C TYR A 176 -8.57 -12.90 -14.30
N ASP A 177 -8.75 -14.21 -14.47
CA ASP A 177 -7.71 -15.13 -14.97
C ASP A 177 -6.37 -14.93 -14.24
N ILE A 178 -6.42 -14.89 -12.90
CA ILE A 178 -5.27 -14.65 -12.05
C ILE A 178 -4.21 -15.74 -12.27
N THR A 179 -3.00 -15.36 -12.62
CA THR A 179 -1.86 -16.24 -12.84
C THR A 179 -0.97 -16.38 -11.63
N THR A 180 -0.87 -15.32 -10.82
CA THR A 180 -0.07 -15.29 -9.58
C THR A 180 -0.86 -14.70 -8.43
N ALA A 181 -0.51 -15.03 -7.20
CA ALA A 181 -1.12 -14.43 -6.03
C ALA A 181 -0.12 -14.33 -4.87
N PHE A 182 0.00 -13.13 -4.30
CA PHE A 182 0.69 -12.95 -3.03
C PHE A 182 -0.33 -12.97 -1.87
N ALA A 183 -0.26 -14.02 -1.07
CA ALA A 183 -1.22 -14.24 0.00
C ALA A 183 -0.58 -14.78 1.27
N SER A 184 -1.17 -14.48 2.42
CA SER A 184 -0.79 -15.12 3.68
C SER A 184 -1.16 -16.62 3.67
N PRO A 185 -0.45 -17.47 4.44
CA PRO A 185 -0.77 -18.91 4.53
C PRO A 185 -2.22 -19.20 4.97
N VAL A 186 -2.84 -18.29 5.72
CA VAL A 186 -4.24 -18.40 6.13
C VAL A 186 -5.17 -18.32 4.92
N ILE A 187 -4.91 -17.40 4.00
CA ILE A 187 -5.69 -17.24 2.77
C ILE A 187 -5.49 -18.45 1.85
N GLY A 188 -4.25 -18.86 1.64
CA GLY A 188 -3.94 -20.05 0.82
C GLY A 188 -4.67 -21.30 1.30
N ARG A 189 -4.65 -21.57 2.62
CA ARG A 189 -5.40 -22.70 3.21
C ARG A 189 -6.90 -22.59 3.00
N LYS A 190 -7.48 -21.40 3.14
CA LYS A 190 -8.92 -21.19 2.93
C LYS A 190 -9.34 -21.47 1.49
N ILE A 191 -8.55 -20.99 0.51
CA ILE A 191 -8.80 -21.24 -0.91
C ILE A 191 -8.69 -22.74 -1.19
N ALA A 192 -7.62 -23.39 -0.75
CA ALA A 192 -7.40 -24.81 -0.94
C ALA A 192 -8.54 -25.67 -0.34
N GLN A 193 -8.95 -25.37 0.90
CA GLN A 193 -10.05 -26.09 1.54
C GLN A 193 -11.35 -25.91 0.76
N TRP A 194 -11.67 -24.68 0.34
CA TRP A 194 -12.90 -24.42 -0.43
C TRP A 194 -12.89 -25.17 -1.77
N CYS A 195 -11.75 -25.23 -2.45
CA CYS A 195 -11.63 -25.99 -3.70
C CYS A 195 -11.72 -27.50 -3.54
N MET A 196 -11.39 -28.04 -2.34
CA MET A 196 -11.56 -29.46 -2.05
C MET A 196 -13.03 -29.82 -1.72
N ASP A 197 -13.77 -28.86 -1.17
CA ASP A 197 -15.14 -29.07 -0.70
C ASP A 197 -16.19 -28.77 -1.80
N ASN A 198 -15.81 -28.15 -2.95
CA ASN A 198 -16.67 -27.70 -4.06
C ASN A 198 -16.06 -28.03 -5.44
#